data_9e50c97e2befdcfb560599e293f608bc
#
_entry.id   9e50c97e2befdcfb560599e293f608bc
#
_cell.length_a   1.000
_cell.length_b   1.000
_cell.length_c   1.000
_cell.angle_alpha   90.00
_cell.angle_beta   90.00
_cell.angle_gamma   90.00
#
_symmetry.space_group_name_H-M   'P 1'
#
loop_
_entity.id
_entity.type
_entity.pdbx_description
1 polymer ?
#
loop_
_entity_poly.entity_id
_entity_poly.type
_entity_poly.pdbx_seq_one_letter_code
_entity_poly.pdbx_strand_id
1 'polypeptide(L)'
;MRVGRVLLAAVLAVPAAPAMAQSLAVEASTDARVRGLSWSDGRPALAAAGSLPLGEWRLDARATSLRGSRRHDGADVGVDTALRYTRDLGGWRATAGVVHHAFLDRAGSNYVELEGSAGYLIGPLDLALTAAWAPSQRAIGGDNLYLRAGAMAGVPGTPWTVFGHVGRSLGPDESERATRLRPDGDYTDWRLGAERVAGPLTLGVQLTGTSIDGPVPPMRFTDRHVGTRLAATARVDF
;
A
#
# COMPACT_ATOMS: atom_id res chain seq x y z
N MET A 1 28.75 9.05 -6.16
CA MET A 1 29.70 7.95 -5.84
C MET A 1 28.91 6.78 -5.26
N ARG A 2 28.97 5.67 -5.89
CA ARG A 2 28.69 4.26 -5.60
C ARG A 2 28.06 3.89 -4.22
N VAL A 3 26.75 3.76 -4.15
CA VAL A 3 26.03 3.05 -3.08
C VAL A 3 24.98 2.07 -3.69
N GLY A 4 25.30 1.48 -4.82
CA GLY A 4 24.33 0.66 -5.59
C GLY A 4 24.45 -0.87 -5.41
N ARG A 5 25.09 -1.40 -4.35
CA ARG A 5 25.40 -2.85 -4.33
C ARG A 5 25.09 -3.63 -3.05
N VAL A 6 24.34 -3.13 -2.09
CA VAL A 6 24.19 -3.81 -0.78
C VAL A 6 22.80 -4.44 -0.52
N LEU A 7 21.79 -4.21 -1.36
CA LEU A 7 20.41 -4.60 -1.04
C LEU A 7 19.98 -6.03 -1.43
N LEU A 8 20.85 -6.84 -2.05
CA LEU A 8 20.45 -8.20 -2.50
C LEU A 8 20.90 -9.34 -1.56
N ALA A 9 21.68 -9.08 -0.53
CA ALA A 9 22.29 -10.14 0.30
C ALA A 9 21.60 -10.39 1.66
N ALA A 10 20.63 -9.57 2.08
CA ALA A 10 20.05 -9.64 3.43
C ALA A 10 18.79 -10.51 3.55
N VAL A 11 18.28 -11.09 2.46
CA VAL A 11 17.00 -11.83 2.45
C VAL A 11 17.18 -13.36 2.73
N LEU A 12 18.37 -13.89 2.79
CA LEU A 12 18.61 -15.34 2.78
C LEU A 12 18.98 -16.01 4.12
N ALA A 13 18.84 -15.33 5.25
CA ALA A 13 19.10 -15.94 6.56
C ALA A 13 17.89 -15.82 7.48
N VAL A 14 16.75 -16.45 7.12
CA VAL A 14 15.68 -16.71 8.08
C VAL A 14 15.98 -18.07 8.72
N PRO A 15 16.25 -18.16 10.04
CA PRO A 15 16.36 -19.44 10.71
C PRO A 15 15.01 -20.18 10.58
N ALA A 16 15.05 -21.50 10.32
CA ALA A 16 13.88 -22.35 10.29
C ALA A 16 13.19 -22.35 11.67
N ALA A 17 12.26 -21.44 11.88
CA ALA A 17 11.33 -21.50 13.00
C ALA A 17 10.24 -22.53 12.71
N PRO A 18 9.64 -23.18 13.74
CA PRO A 18 8.60 -24.21 13.53
C PRO A 18 7.47 -23.65 12.67
N ALA A 19 6.94 -24.51 11.81
CA ALA A 19 5.99 -24.20 10.73
C ALA A 19 4.69 -23.51 11.22
N MET A 20 4.78 -22.27 11.58
CA MET A 20 3.69 -21.32 11.48
C MET A 20 3.55 -20.95 10.01
N ALA A 21 2.35 -20.89 9.46
CA ALA A 21 2.12 -20.57 8.05
C ALA A 21 2.59 -19.13 7.76
N GLN A 22 3.90 -18.98 7.57
CA GLN A 22 4.53 -17.72 7.18
C GLN A 22 4.36 -17.57 5.68
N SER A 23 4.00 -16.40 5.22
CA SER A 23 4.04 -16.07 3.80
C SER A 23 5.14 -15.04 3.53
N LEU A 24 5.90 -15.27 2.49
CA LEU A 24 6.89 -14.33 1.98
C LEU A 24 6.59 -14.08 0.51
N ALA A 25 6.65 -12.84 0.07
CA ALA A 25 6.45 -12.47 -1.31
C ALA A 25 7.47 -11.42 -1.75
N VAL A 26 7.85 -11.47 -3.02
CA VAL A 26 8.64 -10.43 -3.69
C VAL A 26 7.85 -9.94 -4.89
N GLU A 27 7.76 -8.63 -5.06
CA GLU A 27 6.99 -7.98 -6.11
C GLU A 27 7.84 -6.96 -6.85
N ALA A 28 7.77 -6.97 -8.17
CA ALA A 28 8.23 -5.90 -9.03
C ALA A 28 7.03 -5.16 -9.61
N SER A 29 7.09 -3.84 -9.67
CA SER A 29 6.05 -3.01 -10.26
C SER A 29 6.64 -1.93 -11.15
N THR A 30 5.91 -1.48 -12.15
CA THR A 30 6.33 -0.35 -12.99
C THR A 30 6.20 0.98 -12.26
N ASP A 31 5.34 1.07 -11.25
CA ASP A 31 5.15 2.20 -10.35
C ASP A 31 4.48 1.70 -9.06
N ALA A 32 5.09 1.91 -7.90
CA ALA A 32 4.47 1.58 -6.61
C ALA A 32 3.43 2.66 -6.26
N ARG A 33 2.15 2.30 -6.32
CA ARG A 33 1.06 3.26 -6.11
C ARG A 33 0.21 2.91 -4.90
N VAL A 34 -0.02 3.91 -4.05
CA VAL A 34 -0.87 3.83 -2.86
C VAL A 34 -1.84 4.99 -2.87
N ARG A 35 -3.14 4.70 -2.75
CA ARG A 35 -4.22 5.72 -2.78
C ARG A 35 -4.12 6.62 -4.03
N GLY A 36 -3.91 5.99 -5.20
CA GLY A 36 -3.79 6.70 -6.47
C GLY A 36 -2.48 7.48 -6.69
N LEU A 37 -1.62 7.63 -5.68
CA LEU A 37 -0.38 8.40 -5.73
C LEU A 37 0.85 7.49 -5.85
N SER A 38 1.88 7.95 -6.55
CA SER A 38 3.13 7.20 -6.67
C SER A 38 3.95 7.27 -5.38
N TRP A 39 4.44 6.13 -4.92
CA TRP A 39 5.42 6.03 -3.85
C TRP A 39 6.85 5.95 -4.37
N SER A 40 7.03 5.56 -5.62
CA SER A 40 8.33 5.38 -6.28
C SER A 40 8.68 6.47 -7.28
N ASP A 41 8.01 7.63 -7.21
CA ASP A 41 8.24 8.79 -8.08
C ASP A 41 8.04 8.45 -9.58
N GLY A 42 6.99 7.65 -9.88
CA GLY A 42 6.65 7.19 -11.23
C GLY A 42 7.65 6.21 -11.84
N ARG A 43 8.52 5.60 -11.03
CA ARG A 43 9.61 4.70 -11.45
C ARG A 43 9.37 3.26 -11.03
N PRO A 44 9.97 2.28 -11.72
CA PRO A 44 9.89 0.89 -11.33
C PRO A 44 10.38 0.68 -9.90
N ALA A 45 9.64 -0.13 -9.14
CA ALA A 45 9.89 -0.42 -7.74
C ALA A 45 9.93 -1.92 -7.48
N LEU A 46 10.67 -2.28 -6.44
CA LEU A 46 10.68 -3.62 -5.84
C LEU A 46 10.08 -3.53 -4.44
N ALA A 47 9.33 -4.55 -4.07
CA ALA A 47 8.86 -4.72 -2.71
C ALA A 47 9.08 -6.16 -2.23
N ALA A 48 9.32 -6.31 -0.94
CA ALA A 48 9.30 -7.59 -0.24
C ALA A 48 8.28 -7.51 0.88
N ALA A 49 7.45 -8.53 1.04
CA ALA A 49 6.41 -8.57 2.04
C ALA A 49 6.43 -9.92 2.77
N GLY A 50 6.12 -9.88 4.05
CA GLY A 50 5.97 -11.08 4.88
C GLY A 50 4.79 -10.93 5.82
N SER A 51 4.17 -12.07 6.18
CA SER A 51 3.05 -12.13 7.09
C SER A 51 3.23 -13.29 8.07
N LEU A 52 2.94 -13.02 9.33
CA LEU A 52 2.99 -14.00 10.43
C LEU A 52 1.61 -14.05 11.11
N PRO A 53 0.81 -15.09 10.89
CA PRO A 53 -0.44 -15.30 11.60
C PRO A 53 -0.18 -15.73 13.05
N LEU A 54 -0.91 -15.17 14.00
CA LEU A 54 -0.84 -15.40 15.45
C LEU A 54 -2.24 -15.57 16.01
N GLY A 55 -2.94 -16.63 15.58
CA GLY A 55 -4.36 -16.84 15.85
C GLY A 55 -5.24 -15.82 15.12
N GLU A 56 -6.07 -15.08 15.86
CA GLU A 56 -6.89 -13.97 15.29
C GLU A 56 -6.07 -12.71 14.99
N TRP A 57 -4.81 -12.67 15.43
CA TRP A 57 -3.86 -11.62 15.15
C TRP A 57 -2.99 -11.97 13.94
N ARG A 58 -2.50 -10.95 13.27
CA ARG A 58 -1.53 -11.06 12.19
C ARG A 58 -0.54 -9.91 12.23
N LEU A 59 0.74 -10.24 12.16
CA LEU A 59 1.81 -9.28 11.97
C LEU A 59 2.22 -9.29 10.50
N ASP A 60 2.15 -8.13 9.85
CA ASP A 60 2.55 -7.94 8.47
C ASP A 60 3.74 -6.97 8.41
N ALA A 61 4.64 -7.20 7.47
CA ALA A 61 5.71 -6.27 7.13
C ALA A 61 5.87 -6.18 5.61
N ARG A 62 6.09 -4.97 5.09
CA ARG A 62 6.37 -4.73 3.67
C ARG A 62 7.46 -3.66 3.54
N ALA A 63 8.54 -3.98 2.86
CA ALA A 63 9.56 -3.03 2.45
C ALA A 63 9.37 -2.69 0.97
N THR A 64 9.41 -1.41 0.60
CA THR A 64 9.20 -0.95 -0.78
C THR A 64 10.30 0.04 -1.16
N SER A 65 10.90 -0.12 -2.35
CA SER A 65 11.84 0.85 -2.89
C SER A 65 11.11 2.10 -3.37
N LEU A 66 11.44 3.26 -2.80
CA LEU A 66 10.78 4.55 -3.03
C LEU A 66 11.53 5.42 -4.05
N ARG A 67 12.73 5.04 -4.40
CA ARG A 67 13.55 5.71 -5.43
C ARG A 67 13.86 7.18 -5.14
N GLY A 68 14.00 7.57 -3.88
CA GLY A 68 14.21 8.95 -3.48
C GLY A 68 12.97 9.83 -3.68
N SER A 69 11.78 9.26 -3.53
CA SER A 69 10.51 9.97 -3.72
C SER A 69 10.44 11.25 -2.89
N ARG A 70 10.12 12.37 -3.53
CA ARG A 70 9.95 13.66 -2.85
C ARG A 70 8.87 13.61 -1.78
N ARG A 71 7.79 12.92 -2.05
CA ARG A 71 6.69 12.71 -1.12
C ARG A 71 7.16 12.13 0.23
N HIS A 72 8.22 11.34 0.21
CA HIS A 72 8.82 10.71 1.38
C HIS A 72 10.15 11.34 1.80
N ASP A 73 10.31 12.65 1.53
CA ASP A 73 11.50 13.45 1.89
C ASP A 73 12.81 12.91 1.30
N GLY A 74 12.71 12.28 0.13
CA GLY A 74 13.85 11.68 -0.55
C GLY A 74 14.27 10.31 0.00
N ALA A 75 13.42 9.61 0.74
CA ALA A 75 13.70 8.26 1.21
C ALA A 75 13.83 7.27 0.05
N ASP A 76 14.77 6.35 0.15
CA ASP A 76 14.97 5.28 -0.84
C ASP A 76 14.14 4.03 -0.53
N VAL A 77 13.82 3.80 0.74
CA VAL A 77 13.07 2.63 1.21
C VAL A 77 12.02 3.05 2.23
N GLY A 78 10.78 2.61 2.02
CA GLY A 78 9.72 2.62 3.01
C GLY A 78 9.49 1.23 3.58
N VAL A 79 9.20 1.15 4.87
CA VAL A 79 8.85 -0.09 5.58
C VAL A 79 7.53 0.13 6.29
N ASP A 80 6.52 -0.62 5.88
CA ASP A 80 5.23 -0.67 6.56
C ASP A 80 5.21 -1.89 7.46
N THR A 81 4.88 -1.70 8.74
CA THR A 81 4.61 -2.79 9.68
C THR A 81 3.21 -2.65 10.23
N ALA A 82 2.46 -3.74 10.29
CA ALA A 82 1.08 -3.71 10.75
C ALA A 82 0.78 -4.86 11.71
N LEU A 83 0.08 -4.56 12.78
CA LEU A 83 -0.54 -5.56 13.65
C LEU A 83 -2.06 -5.45 13.47
N ARG A 84 -2.70 -6.54 13.05
CA ARG A 84 -4.14 -6.61 12.75
C ARG A 84 -4.80 -7.72 13.55
N TYR A 85 -5.98 -7.43 14.08
CA TYR A 85 -6.91 -8.39 14.66
C TYR A 85 -8.07 -8.60 13.68
N THR A 86 -8.38 -9.85 13.38
CA THR A 86 -9.46 -10.20 12.45
C THR A 86 -10.46 -11.14 13.10
N ARG A 87 -11.74 -10.87 12.89
CA ARG A 87 -12.85 -11.68 13.36
C ARG A 87 -13.80 -12.02 12.22
N ASP A 88 -14.08 -13.30 12.03
CA ASP A 88 -15.12 -13.76 11.12
C ASP A 88 -16.46 -13.86 11.86
N LEU A 89 -17.50 -13.27 11.28
CA LEU A 89 -18.84 -13.10 11.86
C LEU A 89 -19.89 -13.56 10.84
N GLY A 90 -19.90 -14.86 10.55
CA GLY A 90 -20.73 -15.45 9.52
C GLY A 90 -20.39 -14.94 8.13
N GLY A 91 -21.01 -14.45 7.24
CA GLY A 91 -20.55 -13.90 5.93
C GLY A 91 -19.72 -12.63 6.03
N TRP A 92 -19.62 -12.00 7.20
CA TRP A 92 -18.84 -10.80 7.45
C TRP A 92 -17.47 -11.12 8.02
N ARG A 93 -16.51 -10.28 7.65
CA ARG A 93 -15.17 -10.24 8.26
C ARG A 93 -14.89 -8.84 8.74
N ALA A 94 -14.61 -8.68 10.03
CA ALA A 94 -14.18 -7.41 10.62
C ALA A 94 -12.68 -7.47 10.93
N THR A 95 -11.94 -6.42 10.58
CA THR A 95 -10.51 -6.29 10.91
C THR A 95 -10.27 -4.92 11.52
N ALA A 96 -9.44 -4.88 12.56
CA ALA A 96 -8.93 -3.64 13.14
C ALA A 96 -7.42 -3.77 13.33
N GLY A 97 -6.67 -2.68 13.22
CA GLY A 97 -5.23 -2.75 13.34
C GLY A 97 -4.56 -1.41 13.44
N VAL A 98 -3.24 -1.47 13.61
CA VAL A 98 -2.34 -0.33 13.58
C VAL A 98 -1.27 -0.58 12.53
N VAL A 99 -0.95 0.45 11.76
CA VAL A 99 0.10 0.44 10.74
C VAL A 99 1.12 1.52 11.08
N HIS A 100 2.38 1.15 11.13
CA HIS A 100 3.50 2.07 11.24
C HIS A 100 4.22 2.17 9.90
N HIS A 101 4.31 3.37 9.38
CA HIS A 101 5.04 3.72 8.16
C HIS A 101 6.39 4.31 8.53
N ALA A 102 7.46 3.57 8.28
CA ALA A 102 8.83 4.00 8.50
C ALA A 102 9.53 4.29 7.18
N PHE A 103 10.29 5.37 7.14
CA PHE A 103 11.08 5.78 5.98
C PHE A 103 12.54 5.76 6.38
N LEU A 104 13.32 4.83 5.82
CA LEU A 104 14.72 4.65 6.17
C LEU A 104 15.49 5.92 5.81
N ASP A 105 16.39 6.33 6.71
CA ASP A 105 17.15 7.59 6.63
C ASP A 105 16.31 8.88 6.67
N ARG A 106 15.00 8.79 6.95
CA ARG A 106 14.06 9.91 7.04
C ARG A 106 13.07 9.74 8.20
N ALA A 107 13.58 9.48 9.39
CA ALA A 107 12.75 9.21 10.59
C ALA A 107 11.73 10.33 10.91
N GLY A 108 12.03 11.60 10.54
CA GLY A 108 11.08 12.70 10.64
C GLY A 108 9.86 12.59 9.73
N SER A 109 9.82 11.59 8.85
CA SER A 109 8.72 11.28 7.94
C SER A 109 7.88 10.09 8.40
N ASN A 110 8.28 9.38 9.47
CA ASN A 110 7.55 8.24 10.00
C ASN A 110 6.21 8.68 10.60
N TYR A 111 5.18 7.86 10.42
CA TYR A 111 3.85 8.10 11.00
C TYR A 111 3.10 6.79 11.24
N VAL A 112 1.98 6.88 11.98
CA VAL A 112 1.14 5.74 12.33
C VAL A 112 -0.28 5.98 11.83
N GLU A 113 -0.94 4.92 11.38
CA GLU A 113 -2.37 4.90 11.05
C GLU A 113 -3.08 3.82 11.88
N LEU A 114 -4.32 4.10 12.28
CA LEU A 114 -5.28 3.13 12.78
C LEU A 114 -6.16 2.69 11.61
N GLU A 115 -6.28 1.40 11.40
CA GLU A 115 -7.09 0.83 10.32
C GLU A 115 -8.28 0.07 10.88
N GLY A 116 -9.42 0.17 10.18
CA GLY A 116 -10.59 -0.68 10.37
C GLY A 116 -11.18 -1.08 9.03
N SER A 117 -11.64 -2.32 8.91
CA SER A 117 -12.35 -2.77 7.71
C SER A 117 -13.47 -3.74 8.03
N ALA A 118 -14.51 -3.71 7.19
CA ALA A 118 -15.57 -4.69 7.15
C ALA A 118 -15.68 -5.25 5.74
N GLY A 119 -15.60 -6.56 5.61
CA GLY A 119 -15.74 -7.29 4.35
C GLY A 119 -16.94 -8.20 4.36
N TYR A 120 -17.50 -8.48 3.19
CA TYR A 120 -18.58 -9.43 3.00
C TYR A 120 -18.36 -10.26 1.75
N LEU A 121 -18.41 -11.60 1.90
CA LEU A 121 -18.17 -12.54 0.82
C LEU A 121 -19.52 -13.04 0.25
N ILE A 122 -19.73 -12.85 -1.07
CA ILE A 122 -20.91 -13.32 -1.81
C ILE A 122 -20.44 -14.19 -2.98
N GLY A 123 -20.42 -15.49 -2.81
CA GLY A 123 -19.88 -16.40 -3.82
C GLY A 123 -18.40 -16.04 -4.14
N PRO A 124 -18.06 -15.75 -5.40
CA PRO A 124 -16.70 -15.36 -5.78
C PRO A 124 -16.37 -13.87 -5.53
N LEU A 125 -17.36 -13.08 -5.09
CA LEU A 125 -17.25 -11.63 -4.90
C LEU A 125 -16.92 -11.30 -3.45
N ASP A 126 -15.81 -10.63 -3.20
CA ASP A 126 -15.42 -10.05 -1.91
C ASP A 126 -15.62 -8.54 -1.97
N LEU A 127 -16.48 -8.02 -1.09
CA LEU A 127 -16.75 -6.59 -0.91
C LEU A 127 -16.08 -6.11 0.36
N ALA A 128 -15.43 -4.94 0.35
CA ALA A 128 -14.79 -4.39 1.53
C ALA A 128 -14.99 -2.88 1.65
N LEU A 129 -15.26 -2.44 2.89
CA LEU A 129 -15.16 -1.04 3.31
C LEU A 129 -13.98 -0.93 4.25
N THR A 130 -13.15 0.10 4.07
CA THR A 130 -11.97 0.34 4.90
C THR A 130 -11.93 1.80 5.33
N ALA A 131 -11.56 2.04 6.58
CA ALA A 131 -11.18 3.35 7.09
C ALA A 131 -9.77 3.27 7.64
N ALA A 132 -8.91 4.24 7.31
CA ALA A 132 -7.58 4.39 7.90
C ALA A 132 -7.43 5.83 8.39
N TRP A 133 -7.13 5.99 9.66
CA TRP A 133 -6.98 7.29 10.29
C TRP A 133 -5.59 7.45 10.89
N ALA A 134 -4.84 8.40 10.34
CA ALA A 134 -3.61 8.88 10.95
C ALA A 134 -3.96 10.03 11.90
N PRO A 135 -3.81 9.90 13.22
CA PRO A 135 -3.99 11.02 14.13
C PRO A 135 -3.01 12.14 13.81
N SER A 136 -3.24 13.33 14.35
CA SER A 136 -2.39 14.49 14.09
C SER A 136 -0.93 14.21 14.46
N GLN A 137 -0.07 14.27 13.44
CA GLN A 137 1.37 13.99 13.53
C GLN A 137 2.16 15.01 12.71
N ARG A 138 3.28 15.44 13.28
CA ARG A 138 4.19 16.39 12.60
C ARG A 138 4.68 15.87 11.23
N ALA A 139 4.86 14.57 11.12
CA ALA A 139 5.37 13.93 9.89
C ALA A 139 4.44 14.11 8.68
N ILE A 140 3.15 14.26 8.90
CA ILE A 140 2.10 14.38 7.86
C ILE A 140 1.35 15.71 7.94
N GLY A 141 1.80 16.63 8.82
CA GLY A 141 1.30 18.01 8.89
C GLY A 141 -0.13 18.16 9.42
N GLY A 142 -0.60 17.24 10.22
CA GLY A 142 -1.95 17.19 10.79
C GLY A 142 -2.43 15.75 10.89
N ASP A 143 -3.73 15.55 10.89
CA ASP A 143 -4.35 14.22 10.76
C ASP A 143 -4.73 13.91 9.30
N ASN A 144 -5.08 12.66 9.04
CA ASN A 144 -5.57 12.22 7.74
C ASN A 144 -6.55 11.07 7.91
N LEU A 145 -7.72 11.18 7.30
CA LEU A 145 -8.70 10.11 7.20
C LEU A 145 -8.78 9.62 5.74
N TYR A 146 -8.59 8.33 5.55
CA TYR A 146 -8.80 7.67 4.27
C TYR A 146 -9.97 6.68 4.37
N LEU A 147 -10.95 6.83 3.50
CA LEU A 147 -12.10 5.93 3.37
C LEU A 147 -12.03 5.23 2.02
N ARG A 148 -12.32 3.93 1.97
CA ARG A 148 -12.28 3.14 0.73
C ARG A 148 -13.44 2.15 0.68
N ALA A 149 -14.08 2.06 -0.48
CA ALA A 149 -14.97 0.96 -0.85
C ALA A 149 -14.32 0.19 -2.01
N GLY A 150 -14.25 -1.14 -1.89
CA GLY A 150 -13.60 -1.98 -2.89
C GLY A 150 -14.35 -3.29 -3.10
N ALA A 151 -14.05 -3.90 -4.24
CA ALA A 151 -14.55 -5.21 -4.63
C ALA A 151 -13.46 -6.00 -5.33
N MET A 152 -13.47 -7.32 -5.12
CA MET A 152 -12.61 -8.27 -5.80
C MET A 152 -13.42 -9.51 -6.16
N ALA A 153 -13.22 -10.04 -7.35
CA ALA A 153 -13.92 -11.26 -7.78
C ALA A 153 -12.99 -12.19 -8.57
N GLY A 154 -12.94 -13.45 -8.14
CA GLY A 154 -12.38 -14.53 -8.94
C GLY A 154 -13.29 -14.82 -10.14
N VAL A 155 -12.71 -14.92 -11.34
CA VAL A 155 -13.47 -15.27 -12.55
C VAL A 155 -13.62 -16.80 -12.60
N PRO A 156 -14.83 -17.34 -12.45
CA PRO A 156 -15.05 -18.79 -12.33
C PRO A 156 -14.44 -19.58 -13.49
N GLY A 157 -13.77 -20.69 -13.16
CA GLY A 157 -13.13 -21.57 -14.14
C GLY A 157 -11.86 -21.04 -14.78
N THR A 158 -11.33 -19.92 -14.29
CA THR A 158 -10.11 -19.30 -14.80
C THR A 158 -9.13 -18.92 -13.69
N PRO A 159 -7.83 -18.73 -13.97
CA PRO A 159 -6.86 -18.22 -12.99
C PRO A 159 -6.89 -16.70 -12.83
N TRP A 160 -7.95 -16.03 -13.26
CA TRP A 160 -8.06 -14.58 -13.25
C TRP A 160 -8.86 -14.08 -12.04
N THR A 161 -8.39 -13.00 -11.47
CA THR A 161 -9.11 -12.18 -10.48
C THR A 161 -9.22 -10.76 -11.02
N VAL A 162 -10.39 -10.16 -10.93
CA VAL A 162 -10.62 -8.74 -11.22
C VAL A 162 -10.86 -7.99 -9.92
N PHE A 163 -10.39 -6.76 -9.83
CA PHE A 163 -10.55 -5.96 -8.63
C PHE A 163 -10.68 -4.48 -8.94
N GLY A 164 -11.30 -3.75 -8.02
CA GLY A 164 -11.41 -2.31 -8.11
C GLY A 164 -11.75 -1.68 -6.77
N HIS A 165 -11.47 -0.39 -6.66
CA HIS A 165 -11.92 0.40 -5.54
C HIS A 165 -12.07 1.88 -5.91
N VAL A 166 -12.81 2.59 -5.07
CA VAL A 166 -12.80 4.03 -4.96
C VAL A 166 -12.47 4.39 -3.52
N GLY A 167 -11.65 5.41 -3.32
CA GLY A 167 -11.24 5.91 -2.03
C GLY A 167 -11.28 7.43 -1.95
N ARG A 168 -11.26 7.97 -0.73
CA ARG A 168 -11.18 9.40 -0.49
C ARG A 168 -10.27 9.70 0.69
N SER A 169 -9.32 10.60 0.48
CA SER A 169 -8.43 11.16 1.50
C SER A 169 -8.94 12.51 1.96
N LEU A 170 -9.05 12.71 3.26
CA LEU A 170 -9.62 13.89 3.92
C LEU A 170 -8.68 14.37 5.03
N GLY A 171 -8.65 15.68 5.30
CA GLY A 171 -7.94 16.25 6.44
C GLY A 171 -7.49 17.70 6.20
N PRO A 172 -6.80 18.33 7.16
CA PRO A 172 -6.29 19.70 7.04
C PRO A 172 -5.18 19.81 5.99
N ASP A 173 -5.09 20.91 5.29
CA ASP A 173 -4.12 21.22 4.21
C ASP A 173 -3.21 22.42 4.54
N GLU A 174 -3.30 22.95 5.74
CA GLU A 174 -2.59 24.15 6.20
C GLU A 174 -1.06 23.99 6.28
N SER A 175 -0.57 22.76 6.27
CA SER A 175 0.86 22.45 6.40
C SER A 175 1.44 21.93 5.09
N GLU A 176 2.64 22.41 4.72
CA GLU A 176 3.38 21.83 3.58
C GLU A 176 3.57 20.31 3.70
N ARG A 177 3.68 19.76 4.93
CA ARG A 177 3.77 18.32 5.15
C ARG A 177 2.47 17.56 4.87
N ALA A 178 1.31 18.22 4.89
CA ALA A 178 0.03 17.62 4.53
C ALA A 178 0.01 17.17 3.05
N THR A 179 0.76 17.87 2.17
CA THR A 179 0.89 17.51 0.75
C THR A 179 1.52 16.12 0.53
N ARG A 180 2.15 15.53 1.54
CA ARG A 180 2.64 14.15 1.47
C ARG A 180 1.51 13.15 1.26
N LEU A 181 0.40 13.33 1.94
CA LEU A 181 -0.77 12.44 1.84
C LEU A 181 -1.86 13.02 0.93
N ARG A 182 -1.94 14.34 0.80
CA ARG A 182 -2.93 15.06 0.00
C ARG A 182 -2.23 16.19 -0.78
N PRO A 183 -1.70 15.89 -1.98
CA PRO A 183 -0.88 16.83 -2.76
C PRO A 183 -1.58 18.13 -3.14
N ASP A 184 -2.92 18.13 -3.20
CA ASP A 184 -3.76 19.28 -3.57
C ASP A 184 -5.04 19.31 -2.72
N GLY A 185 -4.90 19.10 -1.38
CA GLY A 185 -6.03 19.00 -0.47
C GLY A 185 -6.76 17.64 -0.57
N ASP A 186 -8.02 17.63 -0.19
CA ASP A 186 -8.86 16.43 -0.24
C ASP A 186 -9.04 15.91 -1.67
N TYR A 187 -8.86 14.59 -1.85
CA TYR A 187 -9.02 14.00 -3.17
C TYR A 187 -9.66 12.62 -3.11
N THR A 188 -10.23 12.22 -4.25
CA THR A 188 -10.74 10.88 -4.50
C THR A 188 -9.72 10.12 -5.34
N ASP A 189 -9.47 8.86 -5.03
CA ASP A 189 -8.71 7.95 -5.87
C ASP A 189 -9.55 6.77 -6.33
N TRP A 190 -9.10 6.13 -7.39
CA TRP A 190 -9.74 4.93 -7.91
C TRP A 190 -8.71 3.98 -8.52
N ARG A 191 -9.07 2.71 -8.56
CA ARG A 191 -8.28 1.64 -9.17
C ARG A 191 -9.22 0.61 -9.80
N LEU A 192 -8.82 0.13 -10.98
CA LEU A 192 -9.42 -1.04 -11.63
C LEU A 192 -8.29 -1.90 -12.17
N GLY A 193 -8.33 -3.21 -11.94
CA GLY A 193 -7.27 -4.09 -12.38
C GLY A 193 -7.70 -5.54 -12.52
N ALA A 194 -6.80 -6.31 -13.08
CA ALA A 194 -6.91 -7.76 -13.16
C ALA A 194 -5.53 -8.38 -12.85
N GLU A 195 -5.57 -9.57 -12.27
CA GLU A 195 -4.38 -10.38 -12.03
C GLU A 195 -4.61 -11.81 -12.45
N ARG A 196 -3.53 -12.48 -12.83
CA ARG A 196 -3.51 -13.90 -13.18
C ARG A 196 -2.51 -14.63 -12.31
N VAL A 197 -2.99 -15.66 -11.62
CA VAL A 197 -2.17 -16.56 -10.80
C VAL A 197 -1.72 -17.76 -11.64
N ALA A 198 -0.42 -18.05 -11.59
CA ALA A 198 0.20 -19.18 -12.29
C ALA A 198 1.25 -19.84 -11.37
N GLY A 199 0.83 -20.79 -10.54
CA GLY A 199 1.66 -21.34 -9.47
C GLY A 199 2.09 -20.25 -8.47
N PRO A 200 3.38 -20.10 -8.17
CA PRO A 200 3.85 -19.05 -7.26
C PRO A 200 3.88 -17.65 -7.90
N LEU A 201 3.68 -17.54 -9.21
CA LEU A 201 3.74 -16.27 -9.94
C LEU A 201 2.36 -15.67 -10.10
N THR A 202 2.20 -14.41 -9.69
CA THR A 202 1.03 -13.58 -9.98
C THR A 202 1.45 -12.40 -10.87
N LEU A 203 0.80 -12.27 -12.02
CA LEU A 203 0.97 -11.14 -12.93
C LEU A 203 -0.27 -10.26 -12.89
N GLY A 204 -0.09 -8.97 -12.67
CA GLY A 204 -1.17 -7.99 -12.54
C GLY A 204 -1.01 -6.81 -13.49
N VAL A 205 -2.15 -6.26 -13.89
CA VAL A 205 -2.24 -4.97 -14.57
C VAL A 205 -3.36 -4.16 -13.94
N GLN A 206 -3.12 -2.88 -13.75
CA GLN A 206 -4.09 -1.98 -13.12
C GLN A 206 -4.07 -0.59 -13.74
N LEU A 207 -5.23 -0.01 -13.89
CA LEU A 207 -5.44 1.40 -14.17
C LEU A 207 -5.80 2.08 -12.85
N THR A 208 -5.14 3.18 -12.52
CA THR A 208 -5.37 3.91 -11.26
C THR A 208 -5.26 5.41 -11.51
N GLY A 209 -5.98 6.20 -10.77
CA GLY A 209 -5.98 7.65 -10.89
C GLY A 209 -6.53 8.35 -9.65
N THR A 210 -6.51 9.66 -9.71
CA THR A 210 -7.07 10.54 -8.68
C THR A 210 -7.94 11.63 -9.31
N SER A 211 -8.72 12.32 -8.47
CA SER A 211 -9.48 13.52 -8.85
C SER A 211 -8.64 14.80 -8.81
N ILE A 212 -7.32 14.70 -8.63
CA ILE A 212 -6.44 15.86 -8.64
C ILE A 212 -6.22 16.30 -10.09
N ASP A 213 -6.70 17.48 -10.43
CA ASP A 213 -6.64 18.06 -11.76
C ASP A 213 -5.49 19.07 -11.89
N GLY A 214 -4.77 18.99 -13.00
CA GLY A 214 -3.72 19.97 -13.34
C GLY A 214 -2.37 19.74 -12.68
N PRO A 215 -1.44 20.67 -12.90
CA PRO A 215 -0.10 20.62 -12.32
C PRO A 215 -0.18 20.95 -10.82
N VAL A 216 0.15 19.97 -9.99
CA VAL A 216 0.27 20.19 -8.54
C VAL A 216 1.39 21.19 -8.26
N PRO A 217 1.18 22.19 -7.38
CA PRO A 217 2.19 23.19 -7.04
C PRO A 217 3.52 22.51 -6.63
N PRO A 218 4.68 23.03 -7.07
CA PRO A 218 5.98 22.43 -6.79
C PRO A 218 6.42 22.72 -5.35
N MET A 219 5.80 22.09 -4.38
CA MET A 219 6.19 22.09 -2.97
C MET A 219 7.21 20.97 -2.67
N ARG A 220 7.86 21.03 -1.52
CA ARG A 220 8.92 20.10 -1.12
C ARG A 220 8.49 18.63 -1.17
N PHE A 221 7.26 18.32 -0.74
CA PHE A 221 6.75 16.97 -0.60
C PHE A 221 5.71 16.57 -1.65
N THR A 222 5.54 17.39 -2.69
CA THR A 222 4.48 17.17 -3.67
C THR A 222 4.80 16.03 -4.63
N ASP A 223 3.90 15.08 -4.75
CA ASP A 223 3.89 14.10 -5.83
C ASP A 223 3.39 14.76 -7.13
N ARG A 224 4.09 14.53 -8.22
CA ARG A 224 3.70 14.97 -9.57
C ARG A 224 2.99 13.87 -10.36
N HIS A 225 2.95 12.65 -9.83
CA HIS A 225 2.39 11.48 -10.49
C HIS A 225 0.98 11.18 -9.98
N VAL A 226 0.11 12.21 -10.00
CA VAL A 226 -1.24 12.19 -9.44
C VAL A 226 -2.31 11.71 -10.44
N GLY A 227 -2.05 11.84 -11.74
CA GLY A 227 -3.01 11.51 -12.81
C GLY A 227 -3.20 10.02 -13.04
N THR A 228 -4.07 9.71 -13.99
CA THR A 228 -4.35 8.34 -14.43
C THR A 228 -3.11 7.64 -14.96
N ARG A 229 -2.84 6.42 -14.51
CA ARG A 229 -1.67 5.62 -14.88
C ARG A 229 -2.04 4.15 -15.03
N LEU A 230 -1.45 3.53 -16.04
CA LEU A 230 -1.38 2.08 -16.17
C LEU A 230 -0.13 1.59 -15.46
N ALA A 231 -0.28 0.62 -14.57
CA ALA A 231 0.82 -0.02 -13.88
C ALA A 231 0.72 -1.54 -14.04
N ALA A 232 1.87 -2.19 -14.19
CA ALA A 232 2.00 -3.65 -14.22
C ALA A 232 2.77 -4.12 -12.99
N THR A 233 2.44 -5.34 -12.53
CA THR A 233 3.08 -6.00 -11.39
C THR A 233 3.41 -7.45 -11.72
N ALA A 234 4.51 -7.93 -11.15
CA ALA A 234 4.87 -9.35 -11.12
C ALA A 234 5.28 -9.70 -9.69
N ARG A 235 4.60 -10.65 -9.09
CA ARG A 235 4.80 -11.09 -7.71
C ARG A 235 5.08 -12.57 -7.66
N VAL A 236 6.02 -12.97 -6.81
CA VAL A 236 6.32 -14.38 -6.50
C VAL A 236 6.09 -14.60 -5.02
N ASP A 237 5.27 -15.60 -4.71
CA ASP A 237 4.95 -16.04 -3.34
C ASP A 237 5.76 -17.32 -3.01
N PHE A 238 6.28 -17.40 -1.74
CA PHE A 238 7.13 -18.49 -1.24
C PHE A 238 6.50 -19.20 -0.05
#